data_7654989803a3f7bed8da3c532a186d5c
#
_entry.id   7654989803a3f7bed8da3c532a186d5c
#
_cell.length_a   1.000
_cell.length_b   1.000
_cell.length_c   1.000
_cell.angle_alpha   90.00
_cell.angle_beta   90.00
_cell.angle_gamma   90.00
#
_symmetry.space_group_name_H-M   'P 1'
#
loop_
_entity.id
_entity.type
_entity.pdbx_description
1 polymer ?
#
loop_
_entity_poly.entity_id
_entity_poly.type
_entity_poly.pdbx_seq_one_letter_code
_entity_poly.pdbx_strand_id
1 'polypeptide(L)'
;TVTATGTGNYTGTATASGKFTIEMADPTYTTPTGLTAVYGETLKDVPLTDGWAWNDLNTSVGNVGENTFPATYNKDSSGNYNQVQQNLTVKVSPASYKITLTGQADSPAQITLNEAVVEPGNTGAAVSYGMNTTNTAPSKWQAEKVFSGLTADTTYYFFAKVAATTNYAETISTGVAITTPEKEVSSISIQTQPAKLAYTSGQTLDLNGLSVQVSYSDNTSKTIGWDSGKLTADPAQGTVLTVTGHSGKTVTISYGGKTAKTDAL
;
A
#
# COMPACT_ATOMS: atom_id res chain seq x y z
N THR A 1 -37.92 63.81 -17.67
CA THR A 1 -38.58 65.10 -17.98
C THR A 1 -38.66 65.25 -19.49
N VAL A 2 -39.86 65.48 -19.99
CA VAL A 2 -40.08 65.77 -21.41
C VAL A 2 -40.43 67.25 -21.50
N THR A 3 -39.76 67.97 -22.36
CA THR A 3 -40.03 69.37 -22.61
C THR A 3 -40.66 69.55 -23.98
N ALA A 4 -41.82 70.13 -24.03
CA ALA A 4 -42.44 70.57 -25.29
C ALA A 4 -42.32 72.06 -25.45
N THR A 5 -41.84 72.51 -26.61
CA THR A 5 -41.72 73.94 -26.93
C THR A 5 -42.77 74.33 -27.99
N GLY A 6 -43.53 75.28 -27.71
CA GLY A 6 -44.54 75.82 -28.66
C GLY A 6 -43.89 76.48 -29.86
N THR A 7 -44.44 76.27 -31.06
CA THR A 7 -44.02 76.97 -32.33
C THR A 7 -45.22 77.63 -33.02
N GLY A 8 -44.94 78.58 -33.84
CA GLY A 8 -45.99 79.38 -34.56
C GLY A 8 -46.69 80.34 -33.65
N ASN A 9 -48.03 80.29 -33.61
CA ASN A 9 -48.86 81.13 -32.77
C ASN A 9 -48.91 80.79 -31.30
N TYR A 10 -48.18 79.67 -30.89
CA TYR A 10 -48.07 79.26 -29.51
C TYR A 10 -46.68 79.60 -29.01
N THR A 11 -46.58 80.30 -27.92
CA THR A 11 -45.31 80.63 -27.28
C THR A 11 -45.25 80.01 -25.87
N GLY A 12 -44.12 79.54 -25.51
CA GLY A 12 -43.88 78.99 -24.17
C GLY A 12 -43.32 77.54 -24.21
N THR A 13 -42.84 77.10 -23.08
CA THR A 13 -42.38 75.72 -22.85
C THR A 13 -43.19 75.13 -21.73
N ALA A 14 -43.64 73.90 -21.93
CA ALA A 14 -44.26 73.13 -20.88
C ALA A 14 -43.34 71.95 -20.58
N THR A 15 -43.10 71.69 -19.35
CA THR A 15 -42.36 70.49 -18.88
C THR A 15 -43.26 69.59 -18.08
N ALA A 16 -43.25 68.31 -18.43
CA ALA A 16 -43.87 67.26 -17.61
C ALA A 16 -42.79 66.30 -17.19
N SER A 17 -42.78 65.92 -15.94
CA SER A 17 -41.90 64.86 -15.43
C SER A 17 -42.73 63.66 -15.01
N GLY A 18 -42.39 62.53 -15.52
CA GLY A 18 -42.89 61.21 -15.07
C GLY A 18 -41.74 60.40 -14.52
N LYS A 19 -42.03 59.56 -13.56
CA LYS A 19 -41.11 58.52 -13.13
C LYS A 19 -41.45 57.23 -13.90
N PHE A 20 -40.45 56.59 -14.40
CA PHE A 20 -40.57 55.18 -14.89
C PHE A 20 -39.64 54.34 -14.07
N THR A 21 -40.03 53.14 -13.81
CA THR A 21 -39.22 52.10 -13.13
C THR A 21 -38.67 51.15 -14.19
N ILE A 22 -37.38 50.90 -14.10
CA ILE A 22 -36.74 49.80 -14.85
C ILE A 22 -36.54 48.70 -13.84
N GLU A 23 -37.20 47.60 -14.06
CA GLU A 23 -37.05 46.40 -13.22
C GLU A 23 -35.90 45.52 -13.72
N MET A 24 -35.31 44.70 -12.83
CA MET A 24 -34.29 43.73 -13.22
C MET A 24 -34.92 42.69 -14.13
N ALA A 25 -34.20 42.28 -15.15
CA ALA A 25 -34.62 41.23 -16.06
C ALA A 25 -34.27 39.83 -15.48
N ASP A 26 -35.00 38.80 -15.83
CA ASP A 26 -34.64 37.44 -15.52
C ASP A 26 -33.53 36.98 -16.45
N PRO A 27 -32.45 36.38 -15.92
CA PRO A 27 -31.36 35.89 -16.74
C PRO A 27 -31.69 34.57 -17.41
N THR A 28 -31.13 34.34 -18.60
CA THR A 28 -31.03 33.00 -19.17
C THR A 28 -29.78 32.30 -18.60
N TYR A 29 -29.91 31.04 -18.19
CA TYR A 29 -28.83 30.26 -17.60
C TYR A 29 -28.96 28.78 -17.95
N THR A 30 -27.88 28.03 -17.79
CA THR A 30 -27.86 26.56 -17.84
C THR A 30 -27.59 26.03 -16.45
N THR A 31 -28.43 25.13 -15.96
CA THR A 31 -28.23 24.51 -14.64
C THR A 31 -27.06 23.52 -14.71
N PRO A 32 -26.04 23.61 -13.84
CA PRO A 32 -24.97 22.62 -13.75
C PRO A 32 -25.50 21.23 -13.42
N THR A 33 -25.01 20.22 -14.13
CA THR A 33 -25.36 18.81 -13.93
C THR A 33 -24.08 17.97 -13.91
N GLY A 34 -24.20 16.72 -13.43
CA GLY A 34 -23.06 15.80 -13.40
C GLY A 34 -22.00 16.15 -12.35
N LEU A 35 -22.36 16.93 -11.33
CA LEU A 35 -21.46 17.31 -10.25
C LEU A 35 -21.13 16.08 -9.40
N THR A 36 -19.84 15.89 -9.10
CA THR A 36 -19.35 14.74 -8.32
C THR A 36 -18.43 15.19 -7.21
N ALA A 37 -18.41 14.41 -6.14
CA ALA A 37 -17.51 14.57 -5.01
C ALA A 37 -17.14 13.21 -4.40
N VAL A 38 -16.15 13.21 -3.51
CA VAL A 38 -15.79 12.07 -2.67
C VAL A 38 -16.20 12.36 -1.23
N TYR A 39 -16.65 11.36 -0.50
CA TYR A 39 -17.00 11.51 0.91
C TYR A 39 -15.86 12.15 1.71
N GLY A 40 -16.19 13.14 2.53
CA GLY A 40 -15.24 13.91 3.32
C GLY A 40 -14.82 15.26 2.69
N GLU A 41 -15.17 15.48 1.42
CA GLU A 41 -14.98 16.78 0.75
C GLU A 41 -16.05 17.80 1.18
N THR A 42 -15.82 19.03 0.77
CA THR A 42 -16.75 20.16 0.92
C THR A 42 -17.14 20.71 -0.45
N LEU A 43 -18.13 21.60 -0.50
CA LEU A 43 -18.56 22.24 -1.75
C LEU A 43 -17.45 23.09 -2.40
N LYS A 44 -16.40 23.46 -1.65
CA LYS A 44 -15.20 24.11 -2.19
C LYS A 44 -14.47 23.21 -3.21
N ASP A 45 -14.55 21.89 -3.03
CA ASP A 45 -13.89 20.89 -3.87
C ASP A 45 -14.73 20.55 -5.11
N VAL A 46 -15.96 21.08 -5.21
CA VAL A 46 -16.90 20.89 -6.33
C VAL A 46 -17.07 22.22 -7.06
N PRO A 47 -16.22 22.56 -8.02
CA PRO A 47 -16.27 23.85 -8.70
C PRO A 47 -17.53 23.98 -9.56
N LEU A 48 -18.13 25.17 -9.53
CA LEU A 48 -19.20 25.57 -10.42
C LEU A 48 -18.68 26.56 -11.47
N THR A 49 -19.34 26.60 -12.62
CA THR A 49 -18.99 27.44 -13.77
C THR A 49 -20.15 28.34 -14.17
N ASP A 50 -19.92 29.18 -15.16
CA ASP A 50 -20.95 29.95 -15.87
C ASP A 50 -21.81 30.83 -14.97
N GLY A 51 -21.20 31.46 -13.97
CA GLY A 51 -21.90 32.42 -13.08
C GLY A 51 -22.61 31.76 -11.89
N TRP A 52 -22.52 30.43 -11.74
CA TRP A 52 -23.01 29.74 -10.55
C TRP A 52 -21.99 29.75 -9.42
N ALA A 53 -22.46 29.89 -8.20
CA ALA A 53 -21.68 29.78 -6.98
C ALA A 53 -22.48 29.06 -5.88
N TRP A 54 -21.80 28.25 -5.10
CA TRP A 54 -22.38 27.68 -3.88
C TRP A 54 -22.63 28.77 -2.86
N ASN A 55 -23.72 28.68 -2.11
CA ASN A 55 -24.01 29.65 -1.07
C ASN A 55 -23.05 29.59 0.11
N ASP A 56 -22.49 28.40 0.40
CA ASP A 56 -21.45 28.19 1.41
C ASP A 56 -20.48 27.09 0.95
N LEU A 57 -19.25 27.48 0.68
CA LEU A 57 -18.18 26.58 0.23
C LEU A 57 -17.69 25.58 1.29
N ASN A 58 -17.93 25.86 2.58
CA ASN A 58 -17.47 25.01 3.69
C ASN A 58 -18.50 23.92 4.04
N THR A 59 -19.64 23.90 3.40
CA THR A 59 -20.65 22.86 3.60
C THR A 59 -20.10 21.51 3.14
N SER A 60 -20.19 20.48 4.02
CA SER A 60 -19.82 19.10 3.67
C SER A 60 -20.72 18.58 2.54
N VAL A 61 -20.14 17.82 1.62
CA VAL A 61 -20.89 17.14 0.56
C VAL A 61 -21.82 16.01 1.06
N GLY A 62 -21.74 15.67 2.35
CA GLY A 62 -22.61 14.69 2.99
C GLY A 62 -22.19 13.24 2.76
N ASN A 63 -23.10 12.30 3.01
CA ASN A 63 -22.88 10.87 2.84
C ASN A 63 -22.89 10.46 1.36
N VAL A 64 -22.37 9.28 1.09
CA VAL A 64 -22.40 8.65 -0.25
C VAL A 64 -23.83 8.57 -0.77
N GLY A 65 -24.03 8.99 -2.02
CA GLY A 65 -25.31 9.09 -2.70
C GLY A 65 -25.51 10.43 -3.38
N GLU A 66 -26.75 10.76 -3.68
CA GLU A 66 -27.11 12.06 -4.26
C GLU A 66 -27.57 13.01 -3.15
N ASN A 67 -26.85 14.13 -3.03
CA ASN A 67 -27.15 15.19 -2.07
C ASN A 67 -27.38 16.50 -2.81
N THR A 68 -28.27 17.35 -2.29
CA THR A 68 -28.63 18.63 -2.92
C THR A 68 -28.21 19.80 -2.06
N PHE A 69 -27.65 20.83 -2.69
CA PHE A 69 -27.13 22.01 -2.01
C PHE A 69 -27.58 23.29 -2.72
N PRO A 70 -27.84 24.36 -1.98
CA PRO A 70 -28.25 25.63 -2.54
C PRO A 70 -27.09 26.33 -3.26
N ALA A 71 -27.36 26.80 -4.47
CA ALA A 71 -26.45 27.56 -5.28
C ALA A 71 -27.18 28.79 -5.86
N THR A 72 -26.43 29.85 -6.10
CA THR A 72 -26.92 31.11 -6.67
C THR A 72 -26.26 31.34 -8.03
N TYR A 73 -27.08 31.70 -9.01
CA TYR A 73 -26.60 32.14 -10.29
C TYR A 73 -26.65 33.66 -10.36
N ASN A 74 -25.52 34.27 -10.72
CA ASN A 74 -25.39 35.67 -11.04
C ASN A 74 -24.90 35.83 -12.47
N LYS A 75 -25.69 36.39 -13.37
CA LYS A 75 -25.29 36.61 -14.76
C LYS A 75 -24.07 37.52 -14.86
N ASP A 76 -24.14 38.64 -14.13
CA ASP A 76 -23.09 39.65 -14.06
C ASP A 76 -23.24 40.50 -12.79
N SER A 77 -22.29 41.39 -12.55
CA SER A 77 -22.32 42.38 -11.43
C SER A 77 -23.02 43.69 -11.75
N SER A 78 -23.69 43.83 -12.91
CA SER A 78 -24.29 45.08 -13.35
C SER A 78 -25.50 45.51 -12.53
N GLY A 79 -26.16 44.55 -11.85
CA GLY A 79 -27.41 44.77 -11.10
C GLY A 79 -28.63 44.86 -12.00
N ASN A 80 -28.51 44.50 -13.28
CA ASN A 80 -29.62 44.55 -14.25
C ASN A 80 -30.42 43.25 -14.31
N TYR A 81 -29.93 42.18 -13.65
CA TYR A 81 -30.57 40.87 -13.67
C TYR A 81 -30.89 40.38 -12.27
N ASN A 82 -32.00 39.65 -12.17
CA ASN A 82 -32.38 38.94 -10.96
C ASN A 82 -31.39 37.80 -10.69
N GLN A 83 -31.08 37.59 -9.39
CA GLN A 83 -30.36 36.36 -8.96
C GLN A 83 -31.29 35.16 -9.01
N VAL A 84 -30.79 34.03 -9.42
CA VAL A 84 -31.54 32.77 -9.40
C VAL A 84 -30.94 31.85 -8.35
N GLN A 85 -31.78 31.31 -7.48
CA GLN A 85 -31.40 30.33 -6.48
C GLN A 85 -31.98 28.96 -6.87
N GLN A 86 -31.13 27.93 -6.87
CA GLN A 86 -31.51 26.53 -7.10
C GLN A 86 -30.73 25.58 -6.21
N ASN A 87 -31.33 24.43 -5.94
CA ASN A 87 -30.62 23.32 -5.35
C ASN A 87 -29.96 22.49 -6.47
N LEU A 88 -28.65 22.34 -6.43
CA LEU A 88 -27.90 21.51 -7.38
C LEU A 88 -27.57 20.17 -6.74
N THR A 89 -27.68 19.08 -7.53
CA THR A 89 -27.38 17.72 -7.07
C THR A 89 -25.90 17.40 -7.27
N VAL A 90 -25.25 16.94 -6.19
CA VAL A 90 -23.89 16.41 -6.19
C VAL A 90 -23.96 14.90 -5.91
N LYS A 91 -23.35 14.09 -6.76
CA LYS A 91 -23.20 12.64 -6.55
C LYS A 91 -21.92 12.38 -5.77
N VAL A 92 -22.04 11.92 -4.52
CA VAL A 92 -20.94 11.63 -3.63
C VAL A 92 -20.55 10.14 -3.76
N SER A 93 -19.29 9.89 -4.04
CA SER A 93 -18.69 8.55 -4.12
C SER A 93 -17.99 8.19 -2.79
N PRO A 94 -17.81 6.88 -2.49
CA PRO A 94 -17.08 6.46 -1.30
C PRO A 94 -15.63 6.93 -1.32
N ALA A 95 -15.11 7.32 -0.15
CA ALA A 95 -13.68 7.53 0.06
C ALA A 95 -12.93 6.20 0.20
N SER A 96 -11.60 6.22 0.09
CA SER A 96 -10.74 5.07 0.36
C SER A 96 -10.10 5.20 1.74
N TYR A 97 -9.82 4.06 2.38
CA TYR A 97 -9.01 4.01 3.59
C TYR A 97 -7.53 4.18 3.25
N LYS A 98 -6.77 4.81 4.15
CA LYS A 98 -5.32 4.70 4.18
C LYS A 98 -4.95 3.63 5.21
N ILE A 99 -4.19 2.61 4.79
CA ILE A 99 -3.86 1.45 5.61
C ILE A 99 -2.34 1.35 5.74
N THR A 100 -1.85 1.31 6.99
CA THR A 100 -0.45 1.01 7.31
C THR A 100 -0.39 -0.35 8.00
N LEU A 101 0.41 -1.26 7.45
CA LEU A 101 0.63 -2.61 7.97
C LEU A 101 2.09 -2.80 8.30
N THR A 102 2.37 -3.48 9.42
CA THR A 102 3.71 -3.91 9.83
C THR A 102 3.63 -5.29 10.47
N GLY A 103 4.77 -5.95 10.61
CA GLY A 103 4.87 -7.25 11.26
C GLY A 103 6.31 -7.70 11.37
N GLN A 104 6.52 -8.86 11.95
CA GLN A 104 7.85 -9.45 12.12
C GLN A 104 7.79 -10.96 12.00
N ALA A 105 8.93 -11.55 11.64
CA ALA A 105 9.12 -12.98 11.71
C ALA A 105 9.45 -13.39 13.16
N ASP A 106 8.65 -14.28 13.72
CA ASP A 106 8.86 -14.80 15.09
C ASP A 106 9.75 -16.02 15.10
N SER A 107 9.72 -16.77 14.01
CA SER A 107 10.48 -18.00 13.83
C SER A 107 10.65 -18.35 12.35
N PRO A 108 11.45 -19.37 12.00
CA PRO A 108 11.56 -19.86 10.63
C PRO A 108 10.25 -20.33 9.99
N ALA A 109 9.20 -20.52 10.78
CA ALA A 109 7.92 -21.04 10.31
C ALA A 109 6.72 -20.16 10.70
N GLN A 110 6.94 -18.99 11.29
CA GLN A 110 5.86 -18.11 11.76
C GLN A 110 6.19 -16.65 11.61
N ILE A 111 5.19 -15.88 11.16
CA ILE A 111 5.19 -14.43 11.10
C ILE A 111 3.95 -13.90 11.83
N THR A 112 4.12 -12.88 12.65
CA THR A 112 3.03 -12.16 13.30
C THR A 112 2.97 -10.72 12.80
N LEU A 113 1.78 -10.31 12.34
CA LEU A 113 1.49 -8.94 11.97
C LEU A 113 1.06 -8.12 13.18
N ASN A 114 1.40 -6.85 13.19
CA ASN A 114 0.78 -5.88 14.08
C ASN A 114 -0.65 -5.59 13.60
N GLU A 115 -1.46 -5.02 14.48
CA GLU A 115 -2.75 -4.51 14.06
C GLU A 115 -2.58 -3.43 13.00
N ALA A 116 -3.36 -3.53 11.90
CA ALA A 116 -3.29 -2.54 10.84
C ALA A 116 -3.81 -1.19 11.33
N VAL A 117 -3.03 -0.14 11.11
CA VAL A 117 -3.47 1.24 11.35
C VAL A 117 -4.31 1.68 10.16
N VAL A 118 -5.56 2.02 10.42
CA VAL A 118 -6.55 2.42 9.40
C VAL A 118 -6.93 3.88 9.63
N GLU A 119 -6.82 4.70 8.60
CA GLU A 119 -7.25 6.10 8.61
C GLU A 119 -8.36 6.31 7.56
N PRO A 120 -9.50 6.93 7.95
CA PRO A 120 -9.87 7.27 9.33
C PRO A 120 -10.20 6.01 10.14
N GLY A 121 -9.86 6.05 11.43
CA GLY A 121 -10.23 5.02 12.38
C GLY A 121 -11.70 5.08 12.81
N ASN A 122 -12.11 4.11 13.62
CA ASN A 122 -13.43 4.08 14.26
C ASN A 122 -14.64 4.06 13.30
N THR A 123 -14.46 3.57 12.08
CA THR A 123 -15.57 3.46 11.10
C THR A 123 -16.43 2.22 11.34
N GLY A 124 -16.05 1.33 12.24
CA GLY A 124 -16.71 0.03 12.48
C GLY A 124 -16.41 -1.01 11.38
N ALA A 125 -15.53 -0.69 10.42
CA ALA A 125 -15.17 -1.62 9.35
C ALA A 125 -14.34 -2.80 9.87
N ALA A 126 -14.68 -4.02 9.43
CA ALA A 126 -13.89 -5.20 9.74
C ALA A 126 -12.55 -5.17 9.00
N VAL A 127 -11.47 -5.56 9.70
CA VAL A 127 -10.13 -5.73 9.13
C VAL A 127 -9.83 -7.22 9.03
N SER A 128 -9.25 -7.63 7.91
CA SER A 128 -8.75 -8.98 7.69
C SER A 128 -7.36 -8.94 7.09
N TYR A 129 -6.61 -10.03 7.30
CA TYR A 129 -5.20 -10.15 6.90
C TYR A 129 -5.03 -11.29 5.92
N GLY A 130 -4.10 -11.16 5.01
CA GLY A 130 -3.79 -12.21 4.07
C GLY A 130 -2.34 -12.17 3.62
N MET A 131 -1.84 -13.28 3.10
CA MET A 131 -0.48 -13.39 2.59
C MET A 131 -0.43 -13.99 1.19
N ASN A 132 0.66 -13.68 0.48
CA ASN A 132 1.01 -14.31 -0.79
C ASN A 132 2.53 -14.49 -0.88
N THR A 133 2.99 -15.34 -1.77
CA THR A 133 4.42 -15.49 -2.12
C THR A 133 4.89 -14.45 -3.15
N THR A 134 3.98 -13.71 -3.74
CA THR A 134 4.22 -12.59 -4.67
C THR A 134 3.59 -11.32 -4.13
N ASN A 135 4.08 -10.15 -4.55
CA ASN A 135 3.53 -8.86 -4.13
C ASN A 135 2.21 -8.54 -4.86
N THR A 136 1.26 -9.45 -4.75
CA THR A 136 -0.12 -9.32 -5.25
C THR A 136 -1.10 -9.70 -4.16
N ALA A 137 -2.24 -9.03 -4.12
CA ALA A 137 -3.26 -9.28 -3.09
C ALA A 137 -3.68 -10.76 -3.08
N PRO A 138 -3.78 -11.40 -1.91
CA PRO A 138 -4.16 -12.80 -1.80
C PRO A 138 -5.66 -13.01 -2.04
N SER A 139 -6.02 -14.25 -2.39
CA SER A 139 -7.44 -14.64 -2.49
C SER A 139 -8.06 -15.08 -1.16
N LYS A 140 -7.22 -15.44 -0.17
CA LYS A 140 -7.67 -15.90 1.15
C LYS A 140 -7.36 -14.87 2.21
N TRP A 141 -8.33 -14.63 3.10
CA TRP A 141 -8.27 -13.64 4.17
C TRP A 141 -8.69 -14.28 5.48
N GLN A 142 -8.09 -13.84 6.59
CA GLN A 142 -8.38 -14.29 7.96
C GLN A 142 -8.43 -13.10 8.92
N ALA A 143 -9.05 -13.26 10.08
CA ALA A 143 -9.06 -12.24 11.12
C ALA A 143 -7.77 -12.25 11.96
N GLU A 144 -7.14 -13.42 12.08
CA GLU A 144 -5.92 -13.62 12.85
C GLU A 144 -4.73 -12.95 12.18
N LYS A 145 -3.83 -12.42 12.99
CA LYS A 145 -2.60 -11.74 12.56
C LYS A 145 -1.39 -12.70 12.50
N VAL A 146 -1.55 -13.94 12.95
CA VAL A 146 -0.50 -14.95 12.98
C VAL A 146 -0.60 -15.85 11.76
N PHE A 147 0.53 -16.02 11.07
CA PHE A 147 0.71 -16.92 9.94
C PHE A 147 1.75 -17.96 10.29
N SER A 148 1.37 -19.23 10.37
CA SER A 148 2.22 -20.35 10.75
C SER A 148 2.35 -21.37 9.63
N GLY A 149 3.28 -22.33 9.79
CA GLY A 149 3.55 -23.34 8.76
C GLY A 149 4.29 -22.79 7.56
N LEU A 150 5.00 -21.68 7.71
CA LEU A 150 5.77 -21.04 6.67
C LEU A 150 7.09 -21.79 6.41
N THR A 151 7.65 -21.58 5.23
CA THR A 151 8.98 -22.09 4.87
C THR A 151 10.05 -21.12 5.37
N ALA A 152 11.13 -21.65 5.96
CA ALA A 152 12.28 -20.86 6.38
C ALA A 152 12.99 -20.21 5.18
N ASP A 153 13.71 -19.11 5.43
CA ASP A 153 14.48 -18.35 4.42
C ASP A 153 13.62 -18.02 3.19
N THR A 154 12.38 -17.61 3.44
CA THR A 154 11.41 -17.33 2.38
C THR A 154 10.73 -15.98 2.63
N THR A 155 10.67 -15.14 1.59
CA THR A 155 9.96 -13.87 1.64
C THR A 155 8.48 -14.07 1.32
N TYR A 156 7.63 -13.54 2.18
CA TYR A 156 6.18 -13.48 2.01
C TYR A 156 5.71 -12.03 1.98
N TYR A 157 4.63 -11.77 1.27
CA TYR A 157 3.99 -10.46 1.18
C TYR A 157 2.66 -10.49 1.92
N PHE A 158 2.50 -9.57 2.86
CA PHE A 158 1.33 -9.49 3.73
C PHE A 158 0.50 -8.27 3.39
N PHE A 159 -0.80 -8.42 3.51
CA PHE A 159 -1.78 -7.40 3.18
C PHE A 159 -2.82 -7.32 4.28
N ALA A 160 -3.35 -6.12 4.49
CA ALA A 160 -4.56 -5.89 5.28
C ALA A 160 -5.67 -5.42 4.34
N LYS A 161 -6.87 -5.93 4.56
CA LYS A 161 -8.09 -5.54 3.85
C LYS A 161 -9.09 -4.98 4.85
N VAL A 162 -9.59 -3.79 4.58
CA VAL A 162 -10.64 -3.13 5.34
C VAL A 162 -11.93 -3.22 4.54
N ALA A 163 -12.97 -3.75 5.16
CA ALA A 163 -14.28 -3.91 4.52
C ALA A 163 -14.92 -2.57 4.19
N ALA A 164 -15.76 -2.55 3.15
CA ALA A 164 -16.55 -1.38 2.80
C ALA A 164 -17.52 -1.01 3.93
N THR A 165 -17.79 0.29 4.05
CA THR A 165 -18.88 0.84 4.86
C THR A 165 -19.78 1.71 3.98
N THR A 166 -20.77 2.39 4.55
CA THR A 166 -21.63 3.29 3.79
C THR A 166 -20.83 4.36 3.04
N ASN A 167 -19.77 4.89 3.68
CA ASN A 167 -19.04 6.04 3.17
C ASN A 167 -17.60 5.72 2.70
N TYR A 168 -17.14 4.49 2.87
CA TYR A 168 -15.80 4.07 2.47
C TYR A 168 -15.87 2.80 1.63
N ALA A 169 -15.11 2.76 0.54
CA ALA A 169 -14.94 1.58 -0.29
C ALA A 169 -14.05 0.54 0.40
N GLU A 170 -14.24 -0.75 0.10
CA GLU A 170 -13.27 -1.78 0.46
C GLU A 170 -11.89 -1.38 -0.04
N THR A 171 -10.91 -1.45 0.85
CA THR A 171 -9.54 -1.05 0.53
C THR A 171 -8.56 -2.13 0.98
N ILE A 172 -7.58 -2.43 0.12
CA ILE A 172 -6.48 -3.36 0.40
C ILE A 172 -5.19 -2.54 0.49
N SER A 173 -4.37 -2.79 1.51
CA SER A 173 -3.07 -2.16 1.68
C SER A 173 -2.09 -2.53 0.55
N THR A 174 -1.00 -1.79 0.45
CA THR A 174 0.21 -2.27 -0.25
C THR A 174 0.79 -3.49 0.47
N GLY A 175 1.45 -4.37 -0.28
CA GLY A 175 2.10 -5.55 0.27
C GLY A 175 3.32 -5.20 1.11
N VAL A 176 3.42 -5.81 2.29
CA VAL A 176 4.58 -5.71 3.19
C VAL A 176 5.39 -6.99 3.10
N ALA A 177 6.63 -6.89 2.62
CA ALA A 177 7.54 -8.02 2.52
C ALA A 177 8.17 -8.34 3.88
N ILE A 178 8.05 -9.58 4.33
CA ILE A 178 8.71 -10.10 5.53
C ILE A 178 9.33 -11.45 5.19
N THR A 179 10.60 -11.63 5.52
CA THR A 179 11.33 -12.87 5.27
C THR A 179 11.44 -13.66 6.57
N THR A 180 11.08 -14.94 6.52
CA THR A 180 11.31 -15.86 7.63
C THR A 180 12.83 -16.12 7.78
N PRO A 181 13.37 -16.16 9.00
CA PRO A 181 14.78 -16.47 9.20
C PRO A 181 15.12 -17.90 8.76
N GLU A 182 16.41 -18.15 8.53
CA GLU A 182 16.92 -19.50 8.37
C GLU A 182 16.67 -20.33 9.64
N LYS A 183 16.61 -21.67 9.48
CA LYS A 183 16.55 -22.58 10.62
C LYS A 183 17.86 -22.58 11.38
N GLU A 184 17.81 -22.57 12.70
CA GLU A 184 19.00 -22.68 13.55
C GLU A 184 19.60 -24.10 13.43
N VAL A 185 20.91 -24.18 13.11
CA VAL A 185 21.64 -25.44 13.06
C VAL A 185 21.96 -25.89 14.48
N SER A 186 21.44 -27.05 14.88
CA SER A 186 21.74 -27.67 16.18
C SER A 186 23.02 -28.47 16.15
N SER A 187 23.26 -29.25 15.09
CA SER A 187 24.48 -30.04 14.88
C SER A 187 24.71 -30.38 13.42
N ILE A 188 25.93 -30.75 13.09
CA ILE A 188 26.28 -31.42 11.81
C ILE A 188 27.04 -32.69 12.07
N SER A 189 26.91 -33.65 11.17
CA SER A 189 27.69 -34.92 11.15
C SER A 189 28.10 -35.28 9.72
N ILE A 190 29.24 -35.93 9.55
CA ILE A 190 29.61 -36.40 8.22
C ILE A 190 28.66 -37.57 7.87
N GLN A 191 27.97 -37.44 6.75
CA GLN A 191 27.10 -38.46 6.20
C GLN A 191 27.82 -39.30 5.17
N THR A 192 28.62 -38.69 4.32
CA THR A 192 29.48 -39.38 3.34
C THR A 192 30.86 -38.77 3.41
N GLN A 193 31.89 -39.61 3.57
CA GLN A 193 33.29 -39.17 3.53
C GLN A 193 33.66 -38.66 2.14
N PRO A 194 34.71 -37.84 2.00
CA PRO A 194 35.29 -37.51 0.71
C PRO A 194 35.63 -38.78 -0.08
N ALA A 195 35.49 -38.73 -1.38
CA ALA A 195 35.82 -39.90 -2.25
C ALA A 195 37.28 -40.31 -2.14
N LYS A 196 38.16 -39.43 -1.70
CA LYS A 196 39.60 -39.65 -1.52
C LYS A 196 40.02 -39.30 -0.09
N LEU A 197 40.57 -40.27 0.64
CA LEU A 197 41.15 -40.08 1.97
C LEU A 197 42.64 -40.49 2.03
N ALA A 198 43.18 -41.17 1.00
CA ALA A 198 44.58 -41.58 0.93
C ALA A 198 45.35 -40.66 -0.04
N TYR A 199 46.40 -40.02 0.47
CA TYR A 199 47.21 -39.05 -0.26
C TYR A 199 48.71 -39.38 -0.12
N THR A 200 49.50 -38.97 -1.13
CA THR A 200 50.94 -38.89 -1.03
C THR A 200 51.36 -37.44 -0.80
N SER A 201 52.49 -37.23 -0.11
CA SER A 201 53.00 -35.89 0.15
C SER A 201 53.14 -35.07 -1.14
N GLY A 202 52.66 -33.81 -1.12
CA GLY A 202 52.59 -32.93 -2.28
C GLY A 202 51.31 -32.96 -3.06
N GLN A 203 50.40 -33.91 -2.81
CA GLN A 203 49.05 -33.88 -3.41
C GLN A 203 48.16 -32.85 -2.70
N THR A 204 47.13 -32.40 -3.40
CA THR A 204 46.15 -31.45 -2.86
C THR A 204 44.95 -32.17 -2.28
N LEU A 205 44.41 -31.62 -1.17
CA LEU A 205 43.17 -32.08 -0.55
C LEU A 205 42.01 -31.98 -1.53
N ASP A 206 41.26 -33.07 -1.67
CA ASP A 206 40.05 -33.13 -2.49
C ASP A 206 38.87 -33.61 -1.64
N LEU A 207 37.88 -32.75 -1.46
CA LEU A 207 36.67 -33.04 -0.67
C LEU A 207 35.46 -33.42 -1.53
N ASN A 208 35.66 -33.67 -2.82
CA ASN A 208 34.58 -34.08 -3.70
C ASN A 208 33.92 -35.39 -3.18
N GLY A 209 32.58 -35.43 -3.26
CA GLY A 209 31.77 -36.51 -2.74
C GLY A 209 31.45 -36.42 -1.24
N LEU A 210 32.09 -35.48 -0.49
CA LEU A 210 31.73 -35.23 0.90
C LEU A 210 30.29 -34.74 0.99
N SER A 211 29.56 -35.27 1.97
CA SER A 211 28.29 -34.67 2.42
C SER A 211 28.17 -34.67 3.93
N VAL A 212 27.44 -33.71 4.45
CA VAL A 212 27.08 -33.60 5.86
C VAL A 212 25.59 -33.72 6.04
N GLN A 213 25.15 -34.35 7.11
CA GLN A 213 23.79 -34.22 7.62
C GLN A 213 23.75 -33.07 8.58
N VAL A 214 22.91 -32.09 8.28
CA VAL A 214 22.64 -30.94 9.13
C VAL A 214 21.35 -31.22 9.90
N SER A 215 21.39 -31.14 11.22
CA SER A 215 20.22 -31.21 12.09
C SER A 215 19.89 -29.79 12.57
N TYR A 216 18.59 -29.44 12.58
CA TYR A 216 18.10 -28.15 13.02
C TYR A 216 17.45 -28.25 14.40
N SER A 217 17.27 -27.10 15.06
CA SER A 217 16.66 -27.00 16.39
C SER A 217 15.19 -27.47 16.41
N ASP A 218 14.52 -27.49 15.26
CA ASP A 218 13.15 -28.00 15.10
C ASP A 218 13.07 -29.52 14.86
N ASN A 219 14.15 -30.24 15.08
CA ASN A 219 14.32 -31.70 14.85
C ASN A 219 14.19 -32.12 13.38
N THR A 220 14.19 -31.21 12.44
CA THR A 220 14.32 -31.53 11.01
C THR A 220 15.78 -31.68 10.63
N SER A 221 16.07 -32.39 9.52
CA SER A 221 17.42 -32.52 9.00
C SER A 221 17.49 -32.38 7.49
N LYS A 222 18.67 -32.02 6.97
CA LYS A 222 18.95 -31.89 5.54
C LYS A 222 20.38 -32.34 5.24
N THR A 223 20.57 -33.05 4.13
CA THR A 223 21.90 -33.36 3.62
C THR A 223 22.41 -32.20 2.75
N ILE A 224 23.66 -31.78 2.98
CA ILE A 224 24.37 -30.77 2.19
C ILE A 224 25.65 -31.38 1.65
N GLY A 225 25.80 -31.42 0.34
CA GLY A 225 27.02 -31.85 -0.33
C GLY A 225 28.07 -30.73 -0.40
N TRP A 226 29.33 -31.13 -0.57
CA TRP A 226 30.46 -30.21 -0.74
C TRP A 226 30.27 -29.27 -1.94
N ASP A 227 29.74 -29.79 -3.03
CA ASP A 227 29.45 -29.09 -4.28
C ASP A 227 28.44 -27.94 -4.14
N SER A 228 27.70 -27.88 -3.04
CA SER A 228 26.76 -26.81 -2.76
C SER A 228 27.40 -25.43 -2.56
N GLY A 229 28.73 -25.40 -2.27
CA GLY A 229 29.47 -24.18 -1.94
C GLY A 229 29.11 -23.57 -0.56
N LYS A 230 28.29 -24.30 0.24
CA LYS A 230 27.82 -23.82 1.56
C LYS A 230 28.69 -24.29 2.72
N LEU A 231 29.52 -25.32 2.51
CA LEU A 231 30.41 -25.88 3.52
C LEU A 231 31.77 -25.20 3.46
N THR A 232 32.41 -25.06 4.63
CA THR A 232 33.81 -24.64 4.72
C THR A 232 34.63 -25.77 5.36
N ALA A 233 35.91 -25.81 5.08
CA ALA A 233 36.81 -26.86 5.58
C ALA A 233 38.16 -26.27 6.07
N ASP A 234 38.70 -26.91 7.09
CA ASP A 234 40.06 -26.68 7.58
C ASP A 234 40.79 -28.04 7.80
N PRO A 235 41.87 -28.32 7.05
CA PRO A 235 42.43 -27.53 5.95
C PRO A 235 41.47 -27.38 4.76
N ALA A 236 41.61 -26.27 4.02
CA ALA A 236 40.72 -25.95 2.90
C ALA A 236 40.91 -26.88 1.70
N GLN A 237 39.89 -27.05 0.88
CA GLN A 237 39.95 -27.70 -0.44
C GLN A 237 41.16 -27.14 -1.22
N GLY A 238 41.94 -28.05 -1.83
CA GLY A 238 43.13 -27.66 -2.61
C GLY A 238 44.38 -27.40 -1.79
N THR A 239 44.36 -27.53 -0.45
CA THR A 239 45.56 -27.46 0.39
C THR A 239 46.55 -28.52 0.02
N VAL A 240 47.83 -28.15 -0.17
CA VAL A 240 48.92 -29.13 -0.40
C VAL A 240 49.22 -29.89 0.89
N LEU A 241 49.06 -31.19 0.82
CA LEU A 241 49.22 -32.07 1.99
C LEU A 241 50.70 -32.52 2.18
N THR A 242 51.13 -32.57 3.43
CA THR A 242 52.50 -32.99 3.83
C THR A 242 52.38 -34.04 4.92
N VAL A 243 53.32 -34.96 5.01
CA VAL A 243 53.34 -36.01 6.05
C VAL A 243 53.36 -35.38 7.44
N THR A 244 54.26 -34.44 7.69
CA THR A 244 54.42 -33.79 9.01
C THR A 244 53.21 -32.91 9.39
N GLY A 245 52.55 -32.31 8.39
CA GLY A 245 51.41 -31.39 8.59
C GLY A 245 50.07 -32.06 8.75
N HIS A 246 49.82 -33.17 8.01
CA HIS A 246 48.45 -33.64 7.77
C HIS A 246 48.24 -35.13 7.98
N SER A 247 49.31 -36.00 7.99
CA SER A 247 49.14 -37.44 8.16
C SER A 247 48.47 -37.81 9.48
N GLY A 248 47.45 -38.63 9.43
CA GLY A 248 46.63 -39.02 10.58
C GLY A 248 45.75 -37.93 11.17
N LYS A 249 45.62 -36.77 10.49
CA LYS A 249 44.74 -35.70 10.92
C LYS A 249 43.42 -35.72 10.14
N THR A 250 42.38 -35.23 10.77
CA THR A 250 41.05 -35.10 10.19
C THR A 250 40.87 -33.72 9.56
N VAL A 251 39.95 -33.59 8.60
CA VAL A 251 39.50 -32.30 8.09
C VAL A 251 38.29 -31.87 8.88
N THR A 252 38.31 -30.67 9.40
CA THR A 252 37.15 -30.08 10.09
C THR A 252 36.25 -29.43 9.05
N ILE A 253 35.01 -29.87 8.97
CA ILE A 253 33.96 -29.28 8.11
C ILE A 253 33.07 -28.41 8.96
N SER A 254 32.74 -27.21 8.48
CA SER A 254 31.90 -26.26 9.21
C SER A 254 30.67 -25.82 8.39
N TYR A 255 29.54 -25.66 9.09
CA TYR A 255 28.29 -25.11 8.56
C TYR A 255 27.43 -24.52 9.71
N GLY A 256 26.87 -23.33 9.55
CA GLY A 256 25.99 -22.71 10.54
C GLY A 256 26.58 -22.61 11.94
N GLY A 257 27.89 -22.38 12.07
CA GLY A 257 28.60 -22.30 13.35
C GLY A 257 28.85 -23.65 14.04
N LYS A 258 28.50 -24.78 13.41
CA LYS A 258 28.78 -26.16 13.91
C LYS A 258 29.84 -26.80 13.06
N THR A 259 30.52 -27.82 13.66
CA THR A 259 31.63 -28.53 13.02
C THR A 259 31.44 -30.03 13.11
N ALA A 260 31.96 -30.73 12.10
CA ALA A 260 32.15 -32.18 12.10
C ALA A 260 33.52 -32.51 11.49
N LYS A 261 34.05 -33.68 11.80
CA LYS A 261 35.38 -34.11 11.34
C LYS A 261 35.24 -35.31 10.40
N THR A 262 36.03 -35.31 9.32
CA THR A 262 36.21 -36.47 8.47
C THR A 262 36.98 -37.58 9.19
N ASP A 263 37.09 -38.75 8.59
CA ASP A 263 38.10 -39.71 8.94
C ASP A 263 39.50 -39.12 8.69
N ALA A 264 40.50 -39.75 9.25
CA ALA A 264 41.88 -39.28 9.12
C ALA A 264 42.40 -39.42 7.68
N LEU A 265 43.23 -38.46 7.28
CA LEU A 265 43.97 -38.44 6.00
C LEU A 265 45.14 -39.39 6.00
#